data_f269b415cbfb9dd6655449f560f35f53
#
_entry.id   f269b415cbfb9dd6655449f560f35f53
#
_cell.length_a   1.000
_cell.length_b   1.000
_cell.length_c   1.000
_cell.angle_alpha   90.00
_cell.angle_beta   90.00
_cell.angle_gamma   90.00
#
_symmetry.space_group_name_H-M   'P 1'
#
loop_
_entity.id
_entity.type
_entity.pdbx_description
1 polymer ?
#
loop_
_entity_poly.entity_id
_entity_poly.type
_entity_poly.pdbx_seq_one_letter_code
_entity_poly.pdbx_strand_id
1 'polypeptide(L)'
;MACIGSRVVREVVALDRSASCAEAAREMAAAGVGSIGVTVGGTLVGLVTERDIVRHLAAGNDTFAAPLGAVLRPDQPAVSPCATDRECAELMRAHRTRHLLVKDGEQIVGVVSMLDLVDVVVEEKEWRIDQLESYIGGGRCQQLSAPVCSMFRRRAEAA
;
A
#
# COMPACT_ATOMS: atom_id res chain seq x y z
N MET A 1 15.51 -0.10 -13.52
CA MET A 1 14.19 -0.56 -13.06
C MET A 1 14.38 -0.98 -11.61
N ALA A 2 13.78 -0.25 -10.69
CA ALA A 2 13.91 -0.55 -9.27
C ALA A 2 12.93 -1.69 -8.91
N CYS A 3 13.38 -2.61 -8.04
CA CYS A 3 12.50 -3.60 -7.43
C CYS A 3 11.68 -2.93 -6.33
N ILE A 4 10.42 -3.29 -6.16
CA ILE A 4 9.55 -2.76 -5.11
C ILE A 4 9.96 -3.17 -3.69
N GLY A 5 10.92 -4.07 -3.55
CA GLY A 5 11.34 -4.63 -2.26
C GLY A 5 11.73 -3.61 -1.19
N SER A 6 12.20 -2.42 -1.60
CA SER A 6 12.48 -1.30 -0.69
C SER A 6 11.24 -0.49 -0.30
N ARG A 7 10.13 -0.68 -1.00
CA ARG A 7 8.85 0.06 -0.85
C ARG A 7 7.75 -0.80 -0.21
N VAL A 8 8.04 -2.05 0.07
CA VAL A 8 7.09 -2.96 0.71
C VAL A 8 6.81 -2.45 2.12
N VAL A 9 5.56 -2.10 2.38
CA VAL A 9 5.12 -1.78 3.73
C VAL A 9 5.02 -3.09 4.51
N ARG A 10 5.97 -3.32 5.40
CA ARG A 10 6.03 -4.53 6.25
C ARG A 10 5.15 -4.41 7.48
N GLU A 11 5.01 -3.20 8.01
CA GLU A 11 4.10 -2.90 9.12
C GLU A 11 2.73 -2.54 8.56
N VAL A 12 1.90 -3.53 8.40
CA VAL A 12 0.51 -3.37 7.97
C VAL A 12 -0.36 -3.35 9.21
N VAL A 13 -1.22 -2.33 9.35
CA VAL A 13 -2.27 -2.38 10.38
C VAL A 13 -3.09 -3.65 10.14
N ALA A 14 -3.12 -4.53 11.10
CA ALA A 14 -3.72 -5.86 10.93
C ALA A 14 -4.61 -6.23 12.13
N LEU A 15 -5.67 -6.96 11.82
CA LEU A 15 -6.57 -7.54 12.80
C LEU A 15 -6.68 -9.05 12.60
N ASP A 16 -7.09 -9.75 13.65
CA ASP A 16 -7.38 -11.18 13.54
C ASP A 16 -8.59 -11.43 12.62
N ARG A 17 -8.59 -12.56 11.96
CA ARG A 17 -9.65 -12.99 11.06
C ARG A 17 -11.05 -13.00 11.71
N SER A 18 -11.13 -13.16 13.01
CA SER A 18 -12.38 -13.16 13.79
C SER A 18 -12.88 -11.75 14.14
N ALA A 19 -12.04 -10.72 14.00
CA ALA A 19 -12.41 -9.34 14.25
C ALA A 19 -13.55 -8.92 13.31
N SER A 20 -14.42 -8.02 13.78
CA SER A 20 -15.57 -7.57 13.01
C SER A 20 -15.19 -6.53 11.95
N CYS A 21 -16.00 -6.45 10.91
CA CYS A 21 -15.87 -5.38 9.90
C CYS A 21 -16.02 -3.98 10.50
N ALA A 22 -16.79 -3.83 11.58
CA ALA A 22 -16.92 -2.57 12.29
C ALA A 22 -15.62 -2.15 13.00
N GLU A 23 -14.88 -3.10 13.57
CA GLU A 23 -13.55 -2.85 14.14
C GLU A 23 -12.57 -2.46 13.03
N ALA A 24 -12.55 -3.22 11.93
CA ALA A 24 -11.69 -2.92 10.79
C ALA A 24 -11.96 -1.51 10.23
N ALA A 25 -13.23 -1.13 10.07
CA ALA A 25 -13.58 0.20 9.59
C ALA A 25 -13.11 1.32 10.53
N ARG A 26 -13.17 1.09 11.85
CA ARG A 26 -12.67 2.05 12.85
C ARG A 26 -11.15 2.19 12.79
N GLU A 27 -10.45 1.08 12.70
CA GLU A 27 -8.97 1.07 12.57
C GLU A 27 -8.53 1.72 11.26
N MET A 28 -9.18 1.42 10.13
CA MET A 28 -8.90 2.09 8.86
C MET A 28 -9.09 3.60 8.97
N ALA A 29 -10.19 4.05 9.59
CA ALA A 29 -10.48 5.47 9.77
C ALA A 29 -9.46 6.14 10.71
N ALA A 30 -9.10 5.50 11.81
CA ALA A 30 -8.14 6.02 12.78
C ALA A 30 -6.72 6.13 12.18
N ALA A 31 -6.30 5.13 11.42
CA ALA A 31 -4.99 5.10 10.76
C ALA A 31 -4.96 5.89 9.43
N GLY A 32 -6.11 6.31 8.89
CA GLY A 32 -6.20 6.99 7.60
C GLY A 32 -5.81 6.10 6.42
N VAL A 33 -6.09 4.80 6.51
CA VAL A 33 -5.76 3.80 5.48
C VAL A 33 -7.03 3.19 4.90
N GLY A 34 -6.98 2.75 3.64
CA GLY A 34 -8.12 2.15 2.94
C GLY A 34 -8.10 0.61 2.91
N SER A 35 -7.21 -0.01 3.68
CA SER A 35 -7.11 -1.46 3.78
C SER A 35 -6.52 -1.88 5.12
N ILE A 36 -6.84 -3.09 5.56
CA ILE A 36 -6.31 -3.68 6.78
C ILE A 36 -5.85 -5.11 6.51
N GLY A 37 -4.75 -5.49 7.13
CA GLY A 37 -4.26 -6.85 7.10
C GLY A 37 -5.16 -7.78 7.90
N VAL A 38 -5.33 -9.00 7.42
CA VAL A 38 -6.05 -10.06 8.15
C VAL A 38 -5.05 -11.11 8.58
N THR A 39 -5.04 -11.43 9.87
CA THR A 39 -4.13 -12.42 10.43
C THR A 39 -4.87 -13.66 10.94
N VAL A 40 -4.14 -14.77 10.95
CA VAL A 40 -4.53 -16.00 11.62
C VAL A 40 -3.33 -16.48 12.43
N GLY A 41 -3.47 -16.57 13.74
CA GLY A 41 -2.37 -16.93 14.61
C GLY A 41 -1.15 -16.00 14.50
N GLY A 42 -1.38 -14.71 14.22
CA GLY A 42 -0.32 -13.71 14.03
C GLY A 42 0.31 -13.69 12.62
N THR A 43 -0.06 -14.62 11.74
CA THR A 43 0.43 -14.67 10.37
C THR A 43 -0.53 -13.92 9.43
N LEU A 44 -0.01 -13.02 8.61
CA LEU A 44 -0.80 -12.29 7.62
C LEU A 44 -1.26 -13.24 6.53
N VAL A 45 -2.58 -13.32 6.32
CA VAL A 45 -3.22 -14.22 5.34
C VAL A 45 -3.88 -13.48 4.17
N GLY A 46 -4.02 -12.17 4.27
CA GLY A 46 -4.59 -11.36 3.20
C GLY A 46 -4.94 -9.95 3.65
N LEU A 47 -5.67 -9.24 2.79
CA LEU A 47 -6.15 -7.86 3.02
C LEU A 47 -7.67 -7.80 2.88
N VAL A 48 -8.29 -6.97 3.70
CA VAL A 48 -9.66 -6.47 3.50
C VAL A 48 -9.59 -4.98 3.24
N THR A 49 -10.26 -4.52 2.19
CA THR A 49 -10.33 -3.12 1.82
C THR A 49 -11.70 -2.53 2.13
N GLU A 50 -11.80 -1.19 2.21
CA GLU A 50 -13.07 -0.47 2.31
C GLU A 50 -14.08 -0.95 1.26
N ARG A 51 -13.59 -1.21 0.04
CA ARG A 51 -14.43 -1.68 -1.06
C ARG A 51 -14.99 -3.09 -0.83
N ASP A 52 -14.23 -3.96 -0.17
CA ASP A 52 -14.68 -5.31 0.14
C ASP A 52 -15.80 -5.27 1.20
N ILE A 53 -15.67 -4.39 2.20
CA ILE A 53 -16.71 -4.13 3.20
C ILE A 53 -17.98 -3.59 2.53
N VAL A 54 -17.84 -2.59 1.64
CA VAL A 54 -18.97 -2.01 0.89
C VAL A 54 -19.66 -3.05 0.00
N ARG A 55 -18.89 -3.92 -0.66
CA ARG A 55 -19.46 -5.02 -1.47
C ARG A 55 -20.24 -6.02 -0.62
N HIS A 56 -19.71 -6.36 0.54
CA HIS A 56 -20.38 -7.27 1.47
C HIS A 56 -21.71 -6.70 1.97
N LEU A 57 -21.72 -5.41 2.28
CA LEU A 57 -22.94 -4.67 2.65
C LEU A 57 -23.94 -4.63 1.48
N ALA A 58 -23.49 -4.32 0.29
CA ALA A 58 -24.33 -4.25 -0.90
C ALA A 58 -24.99 -5.61 -1.27
N ALA A 59 -24.37 -6.72 -0.86
CA ALA A 59 -24.95 -8.06 -1.02
C ALA A 59 -26.06 -8.38 0.01
N GLY A 60 -26.43 -7.43 0.86
CA GLY A 60 -27.51 -7.59 1.86
C GLY A 60 -27.08 -8.32 3.13
N ASN A 61 -25.78 -8.46 3.38
CA ASN A 61 -25.27 -9.06 4.58
C ASN A 61 -25.17 -8.04 5.73
N ASP A 62 -25.30 -8.51 6.97
CA ASP A 62 -24.98 -7.68 8.13
C ASP A 62 -23.46 -7.51 8.24
N THR A 63 -23.01 -6.37 7.75
CA THR A 63 -21.57 -6.10 7.63
C THR A 63 -20.94 -5.70 8.95
N PHE A 64 -21.68 -5.10 9.86
CA PHE A 64 -21.07 -4.57 11.07
C PHE A 64 -20.58 -5.67 12.01
N ALA A 65 -21.33 -6.74 12.15
CA ALA A 65 -20.98 -7.87 12.99
C ALA A 65 -20.21 -8.97 12.24
N ALA A 66 -20.17 -8.91 10.90
CA ALA A 66 -19.50 -9.94 10.09
C ALA A 66 -18.00 -10.01 10.41
N PRO A 67 -17.45 -11.21 10.61
CA PRO A 67 -16.02 -11.37 10.80
C PRO A 67 -15.25 -11.08 9.50
N LEU A 68 -14.05 -10.55 9.61
CA LEU A 68 -13.17 -10.26 8.46
C LEU A 68 -12.95 -11.48 7.56
N GLY A 69 -12.93 -12.67 8.16
CA GLY A 69 -12.82 -13.92 7.39
C GLY A 69 -13.95 -14.19 6.41
N ALA A 70 -15.14 -13.60 6.63
CA ALA A 70 -16.28 -13.73 5.70
C ALA A 70 -16.17 -12.74 4.51
N VAL A 71 -15.44 -11.67 4.68
CA VAL A 71 -15.24 -10.61 3.67
C VAL A 71 -13.93 -10.79 2.91
N LEU A 72 -12.98 -11.51 3.51
CA LEU A 72 -11.67 -11.80 2.92
C LEU A 72 -11.82 -12.60 1.62
N ARG A 73 -11.32 -12.03 0.53
CA ARG A 73 -11.34 -12.72 -0.77
C ARG A 73 -10.18 -13.72 -0.87
N PRO A 74 -10.40 -14.93 -1.38
CA PRO A 74 -9.36 -15.94 -1.54
C PRO A 74 -8.36 -15.56 -2.63
N ASP A 75 -8.82 -14.95 -3.74
CA ASP A 75 -8.02 -14.65 -4.92
C ASP A 75 -7.54 -13.19 -4.91
N GLN A 76 -6.61 -12.89 -4.03
CA GLN A 76 -6.02 -11.55 -3.96
C GLN A 76 -4.79 -11.48 -4.85
N PRO A 77 -4.68 -10.43 -5.69
CA PRO A 77 -3.50 -10.28 -6.53
C PRO A 77 -2.26 -10.07 -5.68
N ALA A 78 -1.22 -10.77 -6.03
CA ALA A 78 0.06 -10.72 -5.34
C ALA A 78 1.22 -10.58 -6.33
N VAL A 79 2.31 -9.99 -5.88
CA VAL A 79 3.55 -9.82 -6.61
C VAL A 79 4.74 -10.33 -5.80
N SER A 80 5.83 -10.62 -6.47
CA SER A 80 7.11 -10.91 -5.84
C SER A 80 7.77 -9.63 -5.29
N PRO A 81 8.64 -9.70 -4.27
CA PRO A 81 9.46 -8.57 -3.82
C PRO A 81 10.34 -7.98 -4.92
N CYS A 82 10.67 -8.76 -5.95
CA CYS A 82 11.46 -8.32 -7.11
C CYS A 82 10.63 -7.77 -8.26
N ALA A 83 9.30 -7.67 -8.12
CA ALA A 83 8.45 -7.06 -9.14
C ALA A 83 8.82 -5.59 -9.36
N THR A 84 8.58 -5.13 -10.57
CA THR A 84 8.79 -3.73 -10.94
C THR A 84 7.53 -2.90 -10.67
N ASP A 85 7.69 -1.58 -10.52
CA ASP A 85 6.59 -0.64 -10.34
C ASP A 85 5.57 -0.75 -11.47
N ARG A 86 6.05 -0.98 -12.70
CA ARG A 86 5.20 -1.18 -13.88
C ARG A 86 4.35 -2.43 -13.78
N GLU A 87 4.93 -3.56 -13.40
CA GLU A 87 4.21 -4.82 -13.21
C GLU A 87 3.14 -4.66 -12.11
N CYS A 88 3.47 -3.99 -11.03
CA CYS A 88 2.51 -3.67 -9.96
C CYS A 88 1.36 -2.81 -10.47
N ALA A 89 1.66 -1.74 -11.22
CA ALA A 89 0.63 -0.85 -11.77
C ALA A 89 -0.28 -1.57 -12.78
N GLU A 90 0.29 -2.42 -13.64
CA GLU A 90 -0.47 -3.23 -14.60
C GLU A 90 -1.39 -4.23 -13.89
N LEU A 91 -0.90 -4.89 -12.85
CA LEU A 91 -1.69 -5.83 -12.06
C LEU A 91 -2.81 -5.14 -11.26
N MET A 92 -2.51 -3.99 -10.63
CA MET A 92 -3.52 -3.17 -9.96
C MET A 92 -4.64 -2.74 -10.91
N ARG A 93 -4.28 -2.36 -12.13
CA ARG A 93 -5.24 -1.97 -13.17
C ARG A 93 -6.09 -3.16 -13.61
N ALA A 94 -5.48 -4.31 -13.89
CA ALA A 94 -6.16 -5.53 -14.33
C ALA A 94 -7.19 -6.01 -13.29
N HIS A 95 -6.83 -5.98 -12.01
CA HIS A 95 -7.68 -6.42 -10.91
C HIS A 95 -8.54 -5.30 -10.31
N ARG A 96 -8.44 -4.07 -10.84
CA ARG A 96 -9.15 -2.88 -10.33
C ARG A 96 -8.96 -2.71 -8.81
N THR A 97 -7.76 -2.93 -8.34
CA THR A 97 -7.35 -2.77 -6.93
C THR A 97 -6.29 -1.68 -6.79
N ARG A 98 -6.16 -1.12 -5.60
CA ARG A 98 -5.12 -0.14 -5.25
C ARG A 98 -4.06 -0.72 -4.32
N HIS A 99 -4.18 -2.00 -3.98
CA HIS A 99 -3.27 -2.71 -3.10
C HIS A 99 -2.95 -4.08 -3.67
N LEU A 100 -1.71 -4.50 -3.54
CA LEU A 100 -1.25 -5.85 -3.86
C LEU A 100 -0.57 -6.44 -2.64
N LEU A 101 -0.75 -7.74 -2.46
CA LEU A 101 0.05 -8.50 -1.52
C LEU A 101 1.46 -8.67 -2.10
N VAL A 102 2.47 -8.64 -1.24
CA VAL A 102 3.82 -9.02 -1.64
C VAL A 102 4.12 -10.37 -1.02
N LYS A 103 4.39 -11.35 -1.87
CA LYS A 103 4.67 -12.73 -1.46
C LYS A 103 6.11 -13.11 -1.78
N ASP A 104 6.76 -13.72 -0.80
CA ASP A 104 8.03 -14.43 -0.97
C ASP A 104 7.76 -15.92 -0.79
N GLY A 105 7.73 -16.66 -1.91
CA GLY A 105 7.16 -18.01 -1.93
C GLY A 105 5.68 -18.01 -1.55
N GLU A 106 5.32 -18.80 -0.55
CA GLU A 106 3.96 -18.88 -0.02
C GLU A 106 3.65 -17.84 1.06
N GLN A 107 4.66 -17.15 1.57
CA GLN A 107 4.51 -16.21 2.69
C GLN A 107 4.21 -14.80 2.21
N ILE A 108 3.21 -14.17 2.81
CA ILE A 108 2.95 -12.75 2.62
C ILE A 108 3.94 -11.96 3.48
N VAL A 109 4.82 -11.20 2.82
CA VAL A 109 5.88 -10.42 3.47
C VAL A 109 5.54 -8.93 3.60
N GLY A 110 4.45 -8.49 2.96
CA GLY A 110 4.00 -7.12 3.05
C GLY A 110 2.93 -6.77 2.03
N VAL A 111 2.71 -5.49 1.89
CA VAL A 111 1.71 -4.87 1.00
C VAL A 111 2.35 -3.73 0.25
N VAL A 112 1.96 -3.52 -1.00
CA VAL A 112 2.28 -2.34 -1.79
C VAL A 112 0.98 -1.67 -2.23
N SER A 113 0.90 -0.35 -2.06
CA SER A 113 -0.25 0.45 -2.47
C SER A 113 0.04 1.25 -3.74
N MET A 114 -1.02 1.76 -4.37
CA MET A 114 -0.89 2.66 -5.52
C MET A 114 -0.14 3.95 -5.15
N LEU A 115 -0.26 4.44 -3.91
CA LEU A 115 0.44 5.64 -3.46
C LEU A 115 1.95 5.40 -3.41
N ASP A 116 2.39 4.22 -2.94
CA ASP A 116 3.80 3.86 -2.93
C ASP A 116 4.40 3.87 -4.34
N LEU A 117 3.61 3.47 -5.36
CA LEU A 117 4.04 3.52 -6.77
C LEU A 117 4.09 4.95 -7.32
N VAL A 118 3.16 5.81 -6.91
CA VAL A 118 3.16 7.22 -7.33
C VAL A 118 4.38 7.93 -6.79
N ASP A 119 4.75 7.71 -5.53
CA ASP A 119 5.93 8.31 -4.91
C ASP A 119 7.21 7.94 -5.67
N VAL A 120 7.34 6.68 -6.11
CA VAL A 120 8.46 6.23 -6.94
C VAL A 120 8.54 7.01 -8.26
N VAL A 121 7.42 7.13 -8.96
CA VAL A 121 7.36 7.81 -10.25
C VAL A 121 7.71 9.29 -10.12
N VAL A 122 7.27 9.93 -9.04
CA VAL A 122 7.59 11.33 -8.76
C VAL A 122 9.08 11.50 -8.50
N GLU A 123 9.67 10.69 -7.60
CA GLU A 123 11.10 10.74 -7.28
C GLU A 123 11.99 10.49 -8.52
N GLU A 124 11.63 9.51 -9.38
CA GLU A 124 12.38 9.26 -10.62
C GLU A 124 12.32 10.45 -11.60
N LYS A 125 11.18 11.11 -11.69
CA LYS A 125 11.02 12.27 -12.57
C LYS A 125 11.76 13.49 -12.04
N GLU A 126 11.69 13.76 -10.75
CA GLU A 126 12.44 14.85 -10.10
C GLU A 126 13.94 14.65 -10.31
N TRP A 127 14.45 13.44 -10.03
CA TRP A 127 15.86 13.13 -10.28
C TRP A 127 16.29 13.33 -11.75
N ARG A 128 15.42 12.95 -12.71
CA ARG A 128 15.69 13.17 -14.14
C ARG A 128 15.72 14.65 -14.51
N ILE A 129 14.83 15.45 -13.94
CA ILE A 129 14.78 16.89 -14.17
C ILE A 129 16.06 17.52 -13.66
N ASP A 130 16.47 17.20 -12.44
CA ASP A 130 17.71 17.70 -11.84
C ASP A 130 18.94 17.33 -12.68
N GLN A 131 19.00 16.11 -13.20
CA GLN A 131 20.08 15.68 -14.11
C GLN A 131 20.10 16.51 -15.41
N LEU A 132 18.95 16.75 -16.03
CA LEU A 132 18.85 17.53 -17.26
C LEU A 132 19.15 19.00 -17.01
N GLU A 133 18.70 19.60 -15.93
CA GLU A 133 19.00 20.97 -15.54
C GLU A 133 20.50 21.15 -15.25
N SER A 134 21.15 20.18 -14.62
CA SER A 134 22.61 20.21 -14.41
C SER A 134 23.39 20.11 -15.72
N TYR A 135 22.85 19.43 -16.74
CA TYR A 135 23.46 19.36 -18.07
C TYR A 135 23.29 20.65 -18.88
N ILE A 136 22.13 21.30 -18.78
CA ILE A 136 21.82 22.53 -19.54
C ILE A 136 22.41 23.76 -18.85
N GLY A 137 22.52 23.72 -17.52
CA GLY A 137 22.99 24.84 -16.70
C GLY A 137 24.50 24.95 -16.53
N GLY A 138 25.33 24.45 -17.47
CA GLY A 138 26.80 24.46 -17.42
C GLY A 138 27.39 25.58 -16.58
N GLY A 139 27.51 25.39 -15.27
CA GLY A 139 28.25 26.21 -14.35
C GLY A 139 27.50 27.36 -13.67
N ARG A 140 26.60 27.04 -12.76
CA ARG A 140 26.38 27.82 -11.51
C ARG A 140 25.63 26.97 -10.51
N CYS A 141 26.37 26.41 -9.56
CA CYS A 141 25.78 25.94 -8.30
C CYS A 141 25.14 27.13 -7.60
N GLN A 142 23.83 27.15 -7.51
CA GLN A 142 23.14 27.91 -6.48
C GLN A 142 22.13 26.96 -5.81
N GLN A 143 22.41 26.78 -4.52
CA GLN A 143 21.60 26.08 -3.54
C GLN A 143 20.11 26.38 -3.73
N LEU A 144 19.32 25.39 -4.06
CA LEU A 144 17.89 25.41 -3.78
C LEU A 144 17.63 24.31 -2.75
N SER A 145 17.28 24.81 -1.57
CA SER A 145 16.91 24.10 -0.37
C SER A 145 15.79 23.10 -0.64
N ALA A 146 16.02 21.88 -0.21
CA ALA A 146 15.02 20.82 -0.14
C ALA A 146 13.85 21.20 0.79
N PRO A 147 12.62 21.23 0.32
CA PRO A 147 11.50 21.48 1.23
C PRO A 147 10.39 20.42 1.23
N VAL A 148 10.57 19.22 0.72
CA VAL A 148 9.43 18.30 0.66
C VAL A 148 9.59 17.02 1.52
N CYS A 149 10.82 16.66 1.89
CA CYS A 149 11.06 15.45 2.68
C CYS A 149 10.66 15.55 4.17
N SER A 150 10.37 16.76 4.68
CA SER A 150 10.06 16.97 6.11
C SER A 150 8.58 16.84 6.46
N MET A 151 7.68 16.80 5.49
CA MET A 151 6.24 16.82 5.75
C MET A 151 5.66 15.43 6.01
N PHE A 152 6.31 14.37 5.55
CA PHE A 152 5.84 13.00 5.73
C PHE A 152 6.45 12.26 6.91
N ARG A 153 7.55 12.76 7.48
CA ARG A 153 8.21 12.13 8.64
C ARG A 153 7.47 12.33 9.97
N ARG A 154 6.44 13.18 10.03
CA ARG A 154 5.70 13.49 11.27
C ARG A 154 4.50 12.60 11.56
N ARG A 155 4.20 11.61 10.71
CA ARG A 155 3.09 10.67 10.99
C ARG A 155 3.51 9.36 11.68
N ALA A 156 4.81 9.10 11.78
CA ALA A 156 5.33 7.88 12.41
C ALA A 156 5.72 8.06 13.89
N GLU A 157 5.69 9.29 14.43
CA GLU A 157 6.13 9.57 15.81
C GLU A 157 4.99 9.98 16.75
N ALA A 158 3.72 9.79 16.34
CA ALA A 158 2.56 10.10 17.17
C ALA A 158 1.57 8.92 17.19
N ALA A 159 2.06 7.73 17.58
CA ALA A 159 1.23 6.62 18.04
C ALA A 159 1.99 5.87 19.16
#